data_fdbdd2462620cf865b3016d6b30d9cf2
#
_entry.id   fdbdd2462620cf865b3016d6b30d9cf2
#
_cell.length_a   1.000
_cell.length_b   1.000
_cell.length_c   1.000
_cell.angle_alpha   90.00
_cell.angle_beta   90.00
_cell.angle_gamma   90.00
#
_symmetry.space_group_name_H-M   'P 1'
#
loop_
_entity.id
_entity.type
_entity.pdbx_description
1 polymer ?
#
loop_
_entity_poly.entity_id
_entity_poly.type
_entity_poly.pdbx_seq_one_letter_code
_entity_poly.pdbx_strand_id
1 'polypeptide(L)'
;MKMKDMRRWIACLAVVLLCMQTAVADEGMWLINRLGEIYPQMKSKGLKIKDKEIYNEQTSALADAVVAVDGGMGTGSMISDEGLMITNHHVA
;
A
#
# COMPACT_ATOMS: atom_id res chain seq x y z
N MET A 1 50.56 4.03 -1.97
CA MET A 1 49.30 4.62 -2.40
C MET A 1 49.29 6.11 -1.99
N LYS A 2 49.09 7.02 -2.94
CA LYS A 2 49.02 8.46 -2.64
C LYS A 2 47.72 8.78 -1.90
N MET A 3 47.74 9.75 -1.01
CA MET A 3 46.56 10.15 -0.21
C MET A 3 45.35 10.53 -1.08
N LYS A 4 45.60 11.13 -2.26
CA LYS A 4 44.51 11.48 -3.21
C LYS A 4 43.78 10.21 -3.72
N ASP A 5 44.50 9.15 -4.00
CA ASP A 5 43.92 7.89 -4.49
C ASP A 5 43.12 7.19 -3.38
N MET A 6 43.59 7.25 -2.15
CA MET A 6 42.91 6.70 -0.99
C MET A 6 41.58 7.43 -0.73
N ARG A 7 41.56 8.78 -0.87
CA ARG A 7 40.33 9.59 -0.75
C ARG A 7 39.30 9.22 -1.82
N ARG A 8 39.77 9.00 -3.06
CA ARG A 8 38.88 8.55 -4.15
C ARG A 8 38.27 7.19 -3.87
N TRP A 9 39.09 6.26 -3.41
CA TRP A 9 38.61 4.92 -3.04
C TRP A 9 37.58 4.95 -1.89
N ILE A 10 37.84 5.76 -0.88
CA ILE A 10 36.92 5.95 0.25
C ILE A 10 35.59 6.58 -0.23
N ALA A 11 35.68 7.57 -1.11
CA ALA A 11 34.49 8.21 -1.67
C ALA A 11 33.68 7.26 -2.52
N CYS A 12 34.33 6.44 -3.37
CA CYS A 12 33.65 5.41 -4.17
C CYS A 12 32.99 4.36 -3.29
N LEU A 13 33.68 3.91 -2.23
CA LEU A 13 33.14 2.94 -1.29
C LEU A 13 31.92 3.51 -0.54
N ALA A 14 31.99 4.78 -0.12
CA ALA A 14 30.87 5.45 0.53
C ALA A 14 29.64 5.55 -0.38
N VAL A 15 29.83 5.89 -1.66
CA VAL A 15 28.76 5.95 -2.66
C VAL A 15 28.16 4.56 -2.89
N VAL A 16 28.96 3.53 -3.02
CA VAL A 16 28.50 2.14 -3.20
C VAL A 16 27.67 1.69 -1.98
N LEU A 17 28.13 1.98 -0.77
CA LEU A 17 27.41 1.65 0.46
C LEU A 17 26.07 2.39 0.56
N LEU A 18 26.01 3.66 0.13
CA LEU A 18 24.77 4.42 0.07
C LEU A 18 23.80 3.85 -0.97
N CYS A 19 24.30 3.40 -2.12
CA CYS A 19 23.49 2.77 -3.17
C CYS A 19 22.99 1.37 -2.79
N MET A 20 23.64 0.71 -1.86
CA MET A 20 23.26 -0.62 -1.36
C MET A 20 22.17 -0.58 -0.29
N GLN A 21 21.65 0.58 0.04
CA GLN A 21 20.46 0.66 0.88
C GLN A 21 19.31 0.00 0.14
N THR A 22 18.90 -1.17 0.62
CA THR A 22 17.79 -1.91 0.05
C THR A 22 16.52 -1.06 0.16
N ALA A 23 15.90 -0.78 -0.98
CA ALA A 23 14.54 -0.30 -1.01
C ALA A 23 13.66 -1.44 -0.48
N VAL A 24 13.22 -1.34 0.78
CA VAL A 24 12.29 -2.30 1.35
C VAL A 24 10.90 -1.95 0.84
N ALA A 25 10.41 -2.76 -0.10
CA ALA A 25 9.01 -2.70 -0.51
C ALA A 25 8.17 -3.50 0.49
N ASP A 26 6.98 -3.01 0.77
CA ASP A 26 6.03 -3.75 1.59
C ASP A 26 5.53 -4.96 0.83
N GLU A 27 5.62 -6.12 1.42
CA GLU A 27 5.19 -7.38 0.83
C GLU A 27 3.95 -7.93 1.52
N GLY A 28 3.19 -8.71 0.76
CA GLY A 28 2.08 -9.49 1.25
C GLY A 28 0.72 -8.98 0.81
N MET A 29 -0.22 -9.91 0.78
CA MET A 29 -1.64 -9.64 0.63
C MET A 29 -2.31 -9.84 1.99
N TRP A 30 -2.89 -8.77 2.51
CA TRP A 30 -3.51 -8.78 3.82
C TRP A 30 -5.03 -8.92 3.69
N LEU A 31 -5.61 -9.81 4.47
CA LEU A 31 -7.06 -9.93 4.55
C LEU A 31 -7.64 -8.67 5.21
N ILE A 32 -8.68 -8.12 4.61
CA ILE A 32 -9.28 -6.88 5.09
C ILE A 32 -9.85 -7.02 6.50
N ASN A 33 -10.36 -8.19 6.85
CA ASN A 33 -10.90 -8.45 8.19
C ASN A 33 -9.81 -8.60 9.26
N ARG A 34 -8.53 -8.62 8.85
CA ARG A 34 -7.36 -8.67 9.74
C ARG A 34 -6.55 -7.38 9.70
N LEU A 35 -7.16 -6.31 9.25
CA LEU A 35 -6.50 -5.01 9.07
C LEU A 35 -5.87 -4.49 10.37
N GLY A 36 -6.46 -4.79 11.52
CA GLY A 36 -5.93 -4.36 12.81
C GLY A 36 -4.52 -4.84 13.10
N GLU A 37 -4.10 -5.96 12.50
CA GLU A 37 -2.75 -6.50 12.69
C GLU A 37 -1.68 -5.68 11.96
N ILE A 38 -2.04 -5.11 10.80
CA ILE A 38 -1.10 -4.31 9.98
C ILE A 38 -1.29 -2.80 10.18
N TYR A 39 -2.36 -2.39 10.83
CA TYR A 39 -2.69 -0.98 10.99
C TYR A 39 -1.56 -0.13 11.61
N PRO A 40 -0.84 -0.60 12.65
CA PRO A 40 0.29 0.17 13.18
C PRO A 40 1.37 0.47 12.14
N GLN A 41 1.64 -0.47 11.22
CA GLN A 41 2.59 -0.25 10.13
C GLN A 41 2.07 0.77 9.12
N MET A 42 0.78 0.68 8.78
CA MET A 42 0.13 1.65 7.88
C MET A 42 0.18 3.05 8.47
N LYS A 43 -0.10 3.18 9.75
CA LYS A 43 -0.04 4.45 10.46
C LYS A 43 1.37 5.03 10.48
N SER A 44 2.38 4.20 10.70
CA SER A 44 3.79 4.64 10.71
C SER A 44 4.23 5.14 9.33
N LYS A 45 3.58 4.70 8.25
CA LYS A 45 3.85 5.10 6.87
C LYS A 45 3.04 6.30 6.41
N GLY A 46 2.22 6.86 7.27
CA GLY A 46 1.51 8.10 7.01
C GLY A 46 -0.01 7.99 6.90
N LEU A 47 -0.59 6.82 7.14
CA LEU A 47 -2.05 6.69 7.15
C LEU A 47 -2.65 7.51 8.30
N LYS A 48 -3.62 8.36 8.00
CA LYS A 48 -4.25 9.27 8.95
C LYS A 48 -5.65 8.87 9.37
N ILE A 49 -6.33 8.03 8.58
CA ILE A 49 -7.66 7.54 8.91
C ILE A 49 -7.57 6.36 9.86
N LYS A 50 -8.64 6.13 10.61
CA LYS A 50 -8.71 5.02 11.55
C LYS A 50 -8.96 3.69 10.82
N ASP A 51 -8.51 2.58 11.39
CA ASP A 51 -8.72 1.24 10.86
C ASP A 51 -10.21 0.91 10.66
N LYS A 52 -11.07 1.35 11.59
CA LYS A 52 -12.52 1.14 11.52
C LYS A 52 -13.20 1.93 10.41
N GLU A 53 -12.58 2.99 9.92
CA GLU A 53 -13.05 3.74 8.76
C GLU A 53 -12.77 3.01 7.45
N ILE A 54 -11.77 2.13 7.43
CA ILE A 54 -11.43 1.30 6.26
C ILE A 54 -12.28 0.04 6.24
N TYR A 55 -12.35 -0.66 7.37
CA TYR A 55 -13.13 -1.88 7.53
C TYR A 55 -13.76 -1.96 8.93
N ASN A 56 -15.06 -2.26 8.97
CA ASN A 56 -15.80 -2.46 10.22
C ASN A 56 -16.96 -3.44 9.97
N GLU A 57 -17.06 -4.48 10.77
CA GLU A 57 -18.12 -5.47 10.66
C GLU A 57 -19.46 -4.96 11.16
N GLN A 58 -19.47 -3.94 12.02
CA GLN A 58 -20.67 -3.43 12.69
C GLN A 58 -21.26 -2.22 12.03
N THR A 59 -20.44 -1.39 11.37
CA THR A 59 -20.88 -0.14 10.74
C THR A 59 -20.29 -0.03 9.32
N SER A 60 -20.85 0.88 8.52
CA SER A 60 -20.32 1.15 7.19
C SER A 60 -18.90 1.71 7.24
N ALA A 61 -18.06 1.20 6.36
CA ALA A 61 -16.66 1.62 6.21
C ALA A 61 -16.29 1.66 4.72
N LEU A 62 -15.11 2.16 4.42
CA LEU A 62 -14.63 2.31 3.03
C LEU A 62 -14.66 0.98 2.26
N ALA A 63 -14.34 -0.14 2.93
CA ALA A 63 -14.35 -1.46 2.31
C ALA A 63 -15.72 -1.86 1.74
N ASP A 64 -16.81 -1.35 2.30
CA ASP A 64 -18.16 -1.65 1.84
C ASP A 64 -18.47 -1.06 0.46
N ALA A 65 -17.70 -0.09 0.01
CA ALA A 65 -17.82 0.46 -1.34
C ALA A 65 -17.29 -0.50 -2.42
N VAL A 66 -16.49 -1.49 -2.05
CA VAL A 66 -15.95 -2.48 -2.98
C VAL A 66 -16.94 -3.61 -3.15
N VAL A 67 -17.35 -3.88 -4.37
CA VAL A 67 -18.39 -4.88 -4.69
C VAL A 67 -17.92 -5.85 -5.75
N ALA A 68 -18.42 -7.09 -5.68
CA ALA A 68 -18.23 -8.09 -6.72
C ALA A 68 -19.21 -7.83 -7.86
N VAL A 69 -18.72 -7.91 -9.08
CA VAL A 69 -19.50 -7.73 -10.29
C VAL A 69 -19.56 -9.03 -11.05
N ASP A 70 -20.70 -9.34 -11.63
CA ASP A 70 -20.92 -10.52 -12.48
C ASP A 70 -20.50 -11.82 -11.82
N GLY A 71 -21.02 -12.08 -10.61
CA GLY A 71 -20.75 -13.31 -9.88
C GLY A 71 -19.33 -13.46 -9.36
N GLY A 72 -18.59 -12.36 -9.25
CA GLY A 72 -17.20 -12.37 -8.77
C GLY A 72 -16.15 -12.41 -9.87
N MET A 73 -16.53 -12.29 -11.13
CA MET A 73 -15.59 -12.24 -12.25
C MET A 73 -14.88 -10.89 -12.36
N GLY A 74 -15.37 -9.88 -11.67
CA GLY A 74 -14.78 -8.56 -11.64
C GLY A 74 -15.09 -7.83 -10.36
N THR A 75 -14.50 -6.66 -10.19
CA THR A 75 -14.66 -5.80 -9.02
C THR A 75 -15.14 -4.42 -9.47
N GLY A 76 -16.02 -3.82 -8.71
CA GLY A 76 -16.44 -2.45 -8.88
C GLY A 76 -16.36 -1.68 -7.58
N SER A 77 -16.48 -0.36 -7.65
CA SER A 77 -16.50 0.50 -6.47
C SER A 77 -17.73 1.42 -6.53
N MET A 78 -18.49 1.42 -5.44
CA MET A 78 -19.60 2.35 -5.27
C MET A 78 -19.05 3.72 -4.92
N ILE A 79 -19.48 4.76 -5.66
CA ILE A 79 -19.01 6.14 -5.45
C ILE A 79 -20.13 7.08 -5.03
N SER A 80 -21.36 6.59 -4.92
CA SER A 80 -22.49 7.35 -4.39
C SER A 80 -23.44 6.41 -3.66
N ASP A 81 -24.26 6.96 -2.80
CA ASP A 81 -25.34 6.26 -2.10
C ASP A 81 -26.58 6.02 -3.00
N GLU A 82 -26.58 6.59 -4.19
CA GLU A 82 -27.67 6.46 -5.17
C GLU A 82 -27.42 5.34 -6.20
N GLY A 83 -26.37 4.55 -6.02
CA GLY A 83 -26.09 3.40 -6.86
C GLY A 83 -25.12 3.64 -8.01
N LEU A 84 -24.39 4.75 -8.01
CA LEU A 84 -23.36 5.00 -9.01
C LEU A 84 -22.11 4.17 -8.70
N MET A 85 -21.69 3.35 -9.67
CA MET A 85 -20.55 2.45 -9.54
C MET A 85 -19.54 2.68 -10.67
N ILE A 86 -18.25 2.55 -10.35
CA ILE A 86 -17.18 2.55 -11.35
C ILE A 86 -16.53 1.16 -11.40
N THR A 87 -16.15 0.75 -12.61
CA THR A 87 -15.46 -0.52 -12.84
C THR A 87 -14.61 -0.42 -14.11
N ASN A 88 -13.87 -1.48 -14.43
CA ASN A 88 -13.08 -1.54 -15.65
C ASN A 88 -13.95 -1.81 -16.88
N HIS A 89 -13.52 -1.31 -18.03
CA HIS A 89 -14.23 -1.52 -19.30
C HIS A 89 -14.43 -3.00 -19.63
N HIS A 90 -13.46 -3.86 -19.36
CA HIS A 90 -13.54 -5.29 -19.64
C HIS A 90 -14.48 -6.06 -18.71
N VAL A 91 -14.92 -5.45 -17.60
CA VAL A 91 -15.88 -6.02 -16.65
C VAL A 91 -17.31 -5.62 -17.02
N ALA A 92 -17.47 -4.45 -17.59
CA ALA A 92 -18.78 -3.89 -17.95
C ALA A 92 -19.47 -4.65 -19.07
#